data_bbe394e3638efc44de3a5c0cf4aed5b3
#
_entry.id   bbe394e3638efc44de3a5c0cf4aed5b3
#
_cell.length_a   1.000
_cell.length_b   1.000
_cell.length_c   1.000
_cell.angle_alpha   90.00
_cell.angle_beta   90.00
_cell.angle_gamma   90.00
#
_symmetry.space_group_name_H-M   'P 1'
#
loop_
_entity.id
_entity.type
_entity.pdbx_description
1 polymer ?
#
loop_
_entity_poly.entity_id
_entity_poly.type
_entity_poly.pdbx_seq_one_letter_code
_entity_poly.pdbx_strand_id
1 'polypeptide(L)'
;MAPYWSDHWGNPSSRQHRQGLTAAAAVALARRQITEALGVDSDRLIFTSGATEANNLALLGHARAQGCGHLISVTTEHHAVLDPLAQLQREGFQVSLLRPQPDGLIHPSQLAAAITPETRLVSVMAANNEIGVLQPLKELAAICRDRGIVLHSDAAQAFGHIPLEPDNLGIDLVSI
;
A
#
# COMPACT_ATOMS: atom_id res chain seq x y z
N MET A 1 12.93 5.72 18.58
CA MET A 1 12.03 4.72 19.22
C MET A 1 12.56 4.19 20.56
N ALA A 2 13.90 3.99 20.74
CA ALA A 2 14.45 3.39 21.96
C ALA A 2 13.90 3.94 23.29
N PRO A 3 13.75 5.27 23.50
CA PRO A 3 13.23 5.80 24.78
C PRO A 3 11.79 5.35 25.11
N TYR A 4 11.00 4.99 24.11
CA TYR A 4 9.61 4.56 24.31
C TYR A 4 9.47 3.08 24.69
N TRP A 5 10.56 2.31 24.66
CA TRP A 5 10.60 0.93 25.13
C TRP A 5 11.05 0.80 26.59
N SER A 6 11.71 1.84 27.14
CA SER A 6 12.24 1.83 28.50
C SER A 6 11.74 2.98 29.38
N ASP A 7 11.84 4.24 28.91
CA ASP A 7 11.65 5.41 29.77
C ASP A 7 10.28 6.07 29.57
N HIS A 8 9.69 5.97 28.38
CA HIS A 8 8.47 6.68 27.97
C HIS A 8 7.38 5.73 27.46
N TRP A 9 7.15 4.61 28.13
CA TRP A 9 6.22 3.54 27.77
C TRP A 9 4.72 3.84 28.07
N GLY A 10 4.30 5.08 28.03
CA GLY A 10 2.92 5.48 28.28
C GLY A 10 1.94 5.01 27.18
N ASN A 11 0.70 4.67 27.56
CA ASN A 11 -0.36 4.40 26.60
C ASN A 11 -0.84 5.71 25.95
N PRO A 12 -0.71 5.92 24.64
CA PRO A 12 -1.10 7.14 23.94
C PRO A 12 -2.61 7.43 23.98
N SER A 13 -3.45 6.45 24.31
CA SER A 13 -4.88 6.64 24.51
C SER A 13 -5.25 7.20 25.89
N SER A 14 -4.33 7.15 26.85
CA SER A 14 -4.54 7.65 28.21
C SER A 14 -4.33 9.16 28.27
N ARG A 15 -5.42 9.91 28.45
CA ARG A 15 -5.40 11.39 28.52
C ARG A 15 -5.35 11.95 29.94
N GLN A 16 -5.36 11.09 30.98
CA GLN A 16 -5.51 11.46 32.38
C GLN A 16 -4.18 11.65 33.13
N HIS A 17 -3.04 11.28 32.51
CA HIS A 17 -1.74 11.36 33.14
C HIS A 17 -0.64 11.73 32.15
N ARG A 18 0.48 12.28 32.71
CA ARG A 18 1.58 12.82 31.90
C ARG A 18 2.21 11.81 30.93
N GLN A 19 2.37 10.55 31.34
CA GLN A 19 2.99 9.50 30.50
C GLN A 19 2.15 9.25 29.23
N GLY A 20 0.83 9.19 29.37
CA GLY A 20 -0.09 9.02 28.22
C GLY A 20 -0.02 10.22 27.28
N LEU A 21 -0.01 11.45 27.80
CA LEU A 21 0.11 12.66 26.99
C LEU A 21 1.45 12.71 26.24
N THR A 22 2.56 12.33 26.89
CA THR A 22 3.88 12.25 26.25
C THR A 22 3.89 11.23 25.11
N ALA A 23 3.32 10.04 25.32
CA ALA A 23 3.20 9.02 24.28
C ALA A 23 2.31 9.48 23.10
N ALA A 24 1.17 10.12 23.40
CA ALA A 24 0.28 10.67 22.38
C ALA A 24 0.97 11.76 21.54
N ALA A 25 1.74 12.64 22.15
CA ALA A 25 2.51 13.67 21.44
C ALA A 25 3.57 13.06 20.52
N ALA A 26 4.23 11.99 20.96
CA ALA A 26 5.22 11.27 20.14
C ALA A 26 4.59 10.59 18.93
N VAL A 27 3.45 9.93 19.10
CA VAL A 27 2.70 9.31 17.98
C VAL A 27 2.22 10.39 17.00
N ALA A 28 1.70 11.52 17.50
CA ALA A 28 1.28 12.63 16.66
C ALA A 28 2.45 13.25 15.88
N LEU A 29 3.63 13.35 16.48
CA LEU A 29 4.83 13.82 15.79
C LEU A 29 5.26 12.86 14.69
N ALA A 30 5.34 11.55 14.99
CA ALA A 30 5.69 10.53 14.01
C ALA A 30 4.71 10.53 12.82
N ARG A 31 3.41 10.65 13.10
CA ARG A 31 2.38 10.77 12.07
C ARG A 31 2.65 11.95 11.14
N ARG A 32 2.89 13.14 11.68
CA ARG A 32 3.19 14.33 10.86
C ARG A 32 4.43 14.11 10.00
N GLN A 33 5.53 13.62 10.59
CA GLN A 33 6.78 13.39 9.86
C GLN A 33 6.60 12.44 8.66
N ILE A 34 5.83 11.36 8.82
CA ILE A 34 5.55 10.40 7.75
C ILE A 34 4.66 11.04 6.68
N THR A 35 3.58 11.70 7.09
CA THR A 35 2.63 12.30 6.13
C THR A 35 3.21 13.50 5.40
N GLU A 36 4.06 14.30 6.04
CA GLU A 36 4.85 15.36 5.38
C GLU A 36 5.79 14.78 4.31
N ALA A 37 6.45 13.64 4.61
CA ALA A 37 7.32 12.96 3.65
C ALA A 37 6.56 12.34 2.47
N LEU A 38 5.28 12.00 2.65
CA LEU A 38 4.39 11.47 1.61
C LEU A 38 3.60 12.57 0.89
N GLY A 39 3.59 13.80 1.41
CA GLY A 39 2.79 14.89 0.87
C GLY A 39 1.27 14.69 1.03
N VAL A 40 0.85 14.00 2.10
CA VAL A 40 -0.57 13.70 2.36
C VAL A 40 -1.05 14.22 3.72
N ASP A 41 -2.36 14.33 3.91
CA ASP A 41 -2.96 14.73 5.18
C ASP A 41 -2.76 13.69 6.28
N SER A 42 -2.63 14.17 7.53
CA SER A 42 -2.26 13.34 8.68
C SER A 42 -3.33 12.30 9.07
N ASP A 43 -4.58 12.51 8.73
CA ASP A 43 -5.71 11.60 8.99
C ASP A 43 -5.74 10.40 8.02
N ARG A 44 -5.01 10.49 6.90
CA ARG A 44 -4.90 9.41 5.91
C ARG A 44 -3.91 8.31 6.31
N LEU A 45 -3.08 8.51 7.34
CA LEU A 45 -2.11 7.52 7.80
C LEU A 45 -2.72 6.57 8.83
N ILE A 46 -2.57 5.29 8.61
CA ILE A 46 -2.91 4.23 9.57
C ILE A 46 -1.61 3.54 10.00
N PHE A 47 -1.34 3.51 11.31
CA PHE A 47 -0.22 2.72 11.85
C PHE A 47 -0.60 1.25 11.93
N THR A 48 0.28 0.40 11.43
CA THR A 48 0.18 -1.06 11.48
C THR A 48 1.44 -1.65 12.11
N SER A 49 1.49 -2.95 12.30
CA SER A 49 2.68 -3.66 12.80
C SER A 49 3.81 -3.77 11.78
N GLY A 50 3.53 -3.44 10.50
CA GLY A 50 4.49 -3.47 9.40
C GLY A 50 3.80 -3.62 8.05
N ALA A 51 4.60 -3.64 6.97
CA ALA A 51 4.12 -3.68 5.60
C ALA A 51 3.21 -4.89 5.30
N THR A 52 3.44 -6.04 5.91
CA THR A 52 2.59 -7.22 5.74
C THR A 52 1.16 -6.96 6.23
N GLU A 53 0.99 -6.35 7.40
CA GLU A 53 -0.35 -5.99 7.90
C GLU A 53 -0.98 -4.89 7.03
N ALA A 54 -0.20 -3.90 6.61
CA ALA A 54 -0.67 -2.83 5.74
C ALA A 54 -1.18 -3.38 4.40
N ASN A 55 -0.42 -4.28 3.76
CA ASN A 55 -0.83 -4.96 2.53
C ASN A 55 -2.10 -5.81 2.71
N ASN A 56 -2.19 -6.56 3.81
CA ASN A 56 -3.41 -7.33 4.12
C ASN A 56 -4.62 -6.41 4.34
N LEU A 57 -4.45 -5.31 5.07
CA LEU A 57 -5.52 -4.33 5.31
C LEU A 57 -6.00 -3.73 3.98
N ALA A 58 -5.09 -3.33 3.10
CA ALA A 58 -5.41 -2.76 1.81
C ALA A 58 -6.11 -3.78 0.90
N LEU A 59 -5.53 -4.96 0.71
CA LEU A 59 -6.02 -5.94 -0.26
C LEU A 59 -7.27 -6.67 0.23
N LEU A 60 -7.19 -7.33 1.39
CA LEU A 60 -8.33 -8.09 1.94
C LEU A 60 -9.45 -7.17 2.38
N GLY A 61 -9.10 -6.01 3.01
CA GLY A 61 -10.09 -5.05 3.48
C GLY A 61 -10.89 -4.47 2.32
N HIS A 62 -10.23 -3.97 1.29
CA HIS A 62 -10.89 -3.41 0.12
C HIS A 62 -11.72 -4.47 -0.64
N ALA A 63 -11.12 -5.62 -0.98
CA ALA A 63 -11.80 -6.66 -1.74
C ALA A 63 -13.07 -7.16 -1.04
N ARG A 64 -12.97 -7.47 0.26
CA ARG A 64 -14.11 -7.97 1.05
C ARG A 64 -15.21 -6.93 1.23
N ALA A 65 -14.86 -5.63 1.30
CA ALA A 65 -15.86 -4.56 1.33
C ALA A 65 -16.65 -4.46 0.03
N GLN A 66 -16.06 -4.85 -1.12
CA GLN A 66 -16.74 -4.94 -2.42
C GLN A 66 -17.58 -6.22 -2.58
N GLY A 67 -17.33 -7.25 -1.78
CA GLY A 67 -18.04 -8.52 -1.77
C GLY A 67 -17.66 -9.50 -2.87
N CYS A 68 -17.31 -9.04 -4.06
CA CYS A 68 -16.83 -9.85 -5.19
C CYS A 68 -16.07 -8.97 -6.16
N GLY A 69 -15.40 -9.58 -7.14
CA GLY A 69 -14.75 -8.87 -8.24
C GLY A 69 -13.44 -9.50 -8.68
N HIS A 70 -12.73 -8.75 -9.51
CA HIS A 70 -11.45 -9.13 -10.08
C HIS A 70 -10.35 -8.20 -9.54
N LEU A 71 -9.21 -8.79 -9.19
CA LEU A 71 -8.02 -8.09 -8.77
C LEU A 71 -6.88 -8.40 -9.76
N ILE A 72 -6.04 -7.40 -10.01
CA ILE A 72 -4.84 -7.56 -10.84
C ILE A 72 -3.62 -7.25 -10.00
N SER A 73 -2.58 -8.07 -10.14
CA SER A 73 -1.28 -7.81 -9.51
C SER A 73 -0.15 -8.34 -10.40
N VAL A 74 1.07 -8.42 -9.87
CA VAL A 74 2.27 -8.78 -10.62
C VAL A 74 2.90 -10.03 -10.02
N THR A 75 3.48 -10.89 -10.87
CA THR A 75 4.13 -12.15 -10.41
C THR A 75 5.39 -11.92 -9.58
N THR A 76 5.97 -10.72 -9.62
CA THR A 76 7.18 -10.33 -8.87
C THR A 76 6.87 -9.56 -7.59
N GLU A 77 5.63 -9.55 -7.14
CA GLU A 77 5.26 -9.00 -5.85
C GLU A 77 5.87 -9.78 -4.68
N HIS A 78 6.02 -9.12 -3.54
CA HIS A 78 6.38 -9.78 -2.30
C HIS A 78 5.25 -10.71 -1.81
N HIS A 79 5.58 -11.75 -1.05
CA HIS A 79 4.59 -12.67 -0.46
C HIS A 79 3.52 -11.97 0.38
N ALA A 80 3.85 -10.84 1.00
CA ALA A 80 2.87 -10.00 1.72
C ALA A 80 1.71 -9.49 0.83
N VAL A 81 1.87 -9.51 -0.50
CA VAL A 81 0.85 -9.20 -1.51
C VAL A 81 0.29 -10.49 -2.14
N LEU A 82 1.16 -11.44 -2.52
CA LEU A 82 0.75 -12.66 -3.21
C LEU A 82 -0.11 -13.59 -2.34
N ASP A 83 0.23 -13.72 -1.05
CA ASP A 83 -0.52 -14.60 -0.13
C ASP A 83 -1.95 -14.11 0.14
N PRO A 84 -2.21 -12.80 0.42
CA PRO A 84 -3.57 -12.27 0.48
C PRO A 84 -4.36 -12.45 -0.81
N LEU A 85 -3.72 -12.29 -1.98
CA LEU A 85 -4.39 -12.51 -3.27
C LEU A 85 -4.76 -13.98 -3.47
N ALA A 86 -3.88 -14.91 -3.10
CA ALA A 86 -4.19 -16.34 -3.11
C ALA A 86 -5.32 -16.69 -2.11
N GLN A 87 -5.40 -15.99 -0.98
CA GLN A 87 -6.52 -16.14 -0.05
C GLN A 87 -7.83 -15.64 -0.68
N LEU A 88 -7.83 -14.49 -1.34
CA LEU A 88 -9.01 -13.98 -2.04
C LEU A 88 -9.48 -14.90 -3.16
N GLN A 89 -8.56 -15.55 -3.88
CA GLN A 89 -8.93 -16.57 -4.87
C GLN A 89 -9.70 -17.74 -4.23
N ARG A 90 -9.26 -18.20 -3.05
CA ARG A 90 -9.99 -19.26 -2.31
C ARG A 90 -11.37 -18.79 -1.83
N GLU A 91 -11.54 -17.48 -1.61
CA GLU A 91 -12.82 -16.85 -1.25
C GLU A 91 -13.73 -16.58 -2.47
N GLY A 92 -13.29 -16.89 -3.69
CA GLY A 92 -14.09 -16.77 -4.91
C GLY A 92 -13.84 -15.51 -5.73
N PHE A 93 -12.86 -14.68 -5.37
CA PHE A 93 -12.44 -13.54 -6.20
C PHE A 93 -11.65 -14.03 -7.42
N GLN A 94 -11.75 -13.32 -8.52
CA GLN A 94 -10.86 -13.51 -9.65
C GLN A 94 -9.55 -12.75 -9.42
N VAL A 95 -8.41 -13.39 -9.72
CA VAL A 95 -7.09 -12.75 -9.59
C VAL A 95 -6.28 -13.02 -10.86
N SER A 96 -5.79 -11.96 -11.48
CA SER A 96 -4.84 -12.01 -12.59
C SER A 96 -3.45 -11.53 -12.13
N LEU A 97 -2.44 -12.35 -12.35
CA LEU A 97 -1.06 -12.00 -12.10
C LEU A 97 -0.33 -11.70 -13.42
N LEU A 98 0.03 -10.46 -13.63
CA LEU A 98 0.77 -10.03 -14.82
C LEU A 98 2.24 -10.45 -14.69
N ARG A 99 2.84 -10.89 -15.79
CA ARG A 99 4.27 -11.14 -15.87
C ARG A 99 4.96 -9.86 -16.37
N PRO A 100 5.98 -9.37 -15.67
CA PRO A 100 6.81 -8.28 -16.20
C PRO A 100 7.45 -8.65 -17.53
N GLN A 101 7.75 -7.63 -18.32
CA GLN A 101 8.58 -7.77 -19.53
C GLN A 101 10.04 -8.07 -19.16
N PRO A 102 10.93 -8.40 -20.11
CA PRO A 102 12.35 -8.67 -19.84
C PRO A 102 13.11 -7.53 -19.14
N ASP A 103 12.61 -6.30 -19.24
CA ASP A 103 13.11 -5.12 -18.51
C ASP A 103 12.62 -5.03 -17.06
N GLY A 104 11.77 -5.96 -16.63
CA GLY A 104 11.16 -6.02 -15.29
C GLY A 104 9.93 -5.12 -15.12
N LEU A 105 9.48 -4.42 -16.16
CA LEU A 105 8.38 -3.48 -16.09
C LEU A 105 7.03 -4.13 -16.45
N ILE A 106 5.97 -3.59 -15.88
CA ILE A 106 4.60 -3.78 -16.35
C ILE A 106 4.26 -2.63 -17.28
N HIS A 107 4.12 -2.94 -18.55
CA HIS A 107 3.74 -1.91 -19.52
C HIS A 107 2.26 -1.54 -19.35
N PRO A 108 1.90 -0.25 -19.50
CA PRO A 108 0.51 0.20 -19.39
C PRO A 108 -0.46 -0.57 -20.28
N SER A 109 -0.04 -0.98 -21.47
CA SER A 109 -0.85 -1.78 -22.40
C SER A 109 -1.18 -3.18 -21.86
N GLN A 110 -0.29 -3.81 -21.08
CA GLN A 110 -0.55 -5.11 -20.44
C GLN A 110 -1.63 -4.96 -19.36
N LEU A 111 -1.55 -3.92 -18.53
CA LEU A 111 -2.58 -3.64 -17.56
C LEU A 111 -3.91 -3.36 -18.24
N ALA A 112 -3.93 -2.48 -19.24
CA ALA A 112 -5.15 -2.14 -19.97
C ALA A 112 -5.86 -3.34 -20.60
N ALA A 113 -5.09 -4.32 -21.11
CA ALA A 113 -5.60 -5.55 -21.71
C ALA A 113 -6.13 -6.56 -20.67
N ALA A 114 -5.64 -6.52 -19.43
CA ALA A 114 -6.07 -7.43 -18.37
C ALA A 114 -7.30 -6.94 -17.59
N ILE A 115 -7.63 -5.66 -17.68
CA ILE A 115 -8.80 -5.08 -17.00
C ILE A 115 -10.08 -5.62 -17.60
N THR A 116 -11.00 -6.04 -16.71
CA THR A 116 -12.37 -6.47 -17.03
C THR A 116 -13.38 -5.52 -16.36
N PRO A 117 -14.68 -5.59 -16.71
CA PRO A 117 -15.71 -4.80 -16.02
C PRO A 117 -15.82 -5.09 -14.53
N GLU A 118 -15.38 -6.27 -14.09
CA GLU A 118 -15.38 -6.73 -12.71
C GLU A 118 -14.13 -6.30 -11.94
N THR A 119 -13.11 -5.69 -12.59
CA THR A 119 -11.87 -5.26 -11.93
C THR A 119 -12.15 -4.15 -10.92
N ARG A 120 -11.73 -4.37 -9.68
CA ARG A 120 -11.96 -3.44 -8.55
C ARG A 120 -10.67 -2.89 -7.97
N LEU A 121 -9.58 -3.65 -8.07
CA LEU A 121 -8.29 -3.26 -7.50
C LEU A 121 -7.15 -3.75 -8.40
N VAL A 122 -6.16 -2.89 -8.53
CA VAL A 122 -4.84 -3.19 -9.11
C VAL A 122 -3.80 -2.97 -8.01
N SER A 123 -2.90 -3.93 -7.83
CA SER A 123 -1.80 -3.83 -6.86
C SER A 123 -0.48 -4.03 -7.59
N VAL A 124 0.38 -3.01 -7.56
CA VAL A 124 1.71 -3.03 -8.20
C VAL A 124 2.72 -2.38 -7.27
N MET A 125 3.77 -3.13 -6.89
CA MET A 125 4.82 -2.61 -6.03
C MET A 125 5.55 -1.42 -6.66
N ALA A 126 5.96 -0.44 -5.84
CA ALA A 126 6.65 0.74 -6.32
C ALA A 126 8.09 0.44 -6.74
N ALA A 127 8.79 -0.32 -5.90
CA ALA A 127 10.17 -0.75 -6.13
C ALA A 127 10.32 -2.23 -5.76
N ASN A 128 10.88 -3.01 -6.66
CA ASN A 128 11.07 -4.44 -6.40
C ASN A 128 12.25 -4.67 -5.44
N ASN A 129 12.03 -5.49 -4.42
CA ASN A 129 12.99 -5.77 -3.36
C ASN A 129 14.18 -6.65 -3.81
N GLU A 130 14.08 -7.36 -4.93
CA GLU A 130 15.12 -8.28 -5.42
C GLU A 130 15.92 -7.68 -6.59
N ILE A 131 15.23 -7.10 -7.56
CA ILE A 131 15.84 -6.61 -8.80
C ILE A 131 15.90 -5.08 -8.90
N GLY A 132 15.32 -4.35 -7.94
CA GLY A 132 15.42 -2.89 -7.85
C GLY A 132 14.64 -2.12 -8.94
N VAL A 133 13.81 -2.78 -9.73
CA VAL A 133 13.02 -2.14 -10.79
C VAL A 133 11.95 -1.24 -10.18
N LEU A 134 11.84 -0.01 -10.68
CA LEU A 134 10.79 0.94 -10.33
C LEU A 134 9.67 0.85 -11.36
N GLN A 135 8.44 0.59 -10.91
CA GLN A 135 7.29 0.46 -11.81
C GLN A 135 6.74 1.84 -12.26
N PRO A 136 6.19 1.95 -13.46
CA PRO A 136 5.65 3.19 -14.01
C PRO A 136 4.26 3.52 -13.40
N LEU A 137 4.24 3.74 -12.06
CA LEU A 137 2.98 3.86 -11.31
C LEU A 137 2.07 4.97 -11.81
N LYS A 138 2.62 6.09 -12.26
CA LYS A 138 1.83 7.22 -12.76
C LYS A 138 1.01 6.86 -14.00
N GLU A 139 1.62 6.13 -14.93
CA GLU A 139 0.96 5.66 -16.15
C GLU A 139 -0.08 4.58 -15.84
N LEU A 140 0.24 3.67 -14.91
CA LEU A 140 -0.70 2.64 -14.45
C LEU A 140 -1.88 3.27 -13.70
N ALA A 141 -1.62 4.27 -12.86
CA ALA A 141 -2.63 5.03 -12.12
C ALA A 141 -3.62 5.75 -13.06
N ALA A 142 -3.13 6.34 -14.16
CA ALA A 142 -4.00 6.97 -15.13
C ALA A 142 -5.02 5.97 -15.71
N ILE A 143 -4.58 4.76 -16.06
CA ILE A 143 -5.45 3.69 -16.58
C ILE A 143 -6.49 3.26 -15.53
N CYS A 144 -6.07 3.11 -14.27
CA CYS A 144 -6.96 2.74 -13.18
C CYS A 144 -8.03 3.81 -12.94
N ARG A 145 -7.60 5.06 -12.86
CA ARG A 145 -8.47 6.22 -12.63
C ARG A 145 -9.54 6.37 -13.71
N ASP A 146 -9.15 6.25 -14.99
CA ASP A 146 -10.09 6.35 -16.14
C ASP A 146 -11.20 5.30 -16.09
N ARG A 147 -11.00 4.23 -15.32
CA ARG A 147 -11.95 3.11 -15.17
C ARG A 147 -12.56 2.98 -13.77
N GLY A 148 -12.25 3.90 -12.86
CA GLY A 148 -12.73 3.88 -11.48
C GLY A 148 -12.21 2.69 -10.66
N ILE A 149 -11.00 2.23 -10.95
CA ILE A 149 -10.33 1.10 -10.29
C ILE A 149 -9.35 1.66 -9.25
N VAL A 150 -9.37 1.10 -8.06
CA VAL A 150 -8.43 1.47 -6.98
C VAL A 150 -7.04 0.94 -7.30
N LEU A 151 -6.03 1.82 -7.20
CA LEU A 151 -4.62 1.44 -7.30
C LEU A 151 -4.00 1.37 -5.90
N HIS A 152 -3.51 0.18 -5.54
CA HIS A 152 -2.66 -0.05 -4.39
C HIS A 152 -1.19 -0.20 -4.81
N SER A 153 -0.27 0.26 -3.98
CA SER A 153 1.17 0.02 -4.17
C SER A 153 1.85 -0.38 -2.86
N ASP A 154 2.54 -1.52 -2.88
CA ASP A 154 3.55 -1.84 -1.86
C ASP A 154 4.78 -0.98 -2.14
N ALA A 155 5.05 -0.03 -1.25
CA ALA A 155 6.15 0.90 -1.33
C ALA A 155 7.18 0.72 -0.20
N ALA A 156 7.20 -0.45 0.45
CA ALA A 156 8.12 -0.75 1.55
C ALA A 156 9.60 -0.57 1.17
N GLN A 157 9.95 -0.80 -0.10
CA GLN A 157 11.30 -0.59 -0.62
C GLN A 157 11.49 0.78 -1.28
N ALA A 158 10.43 1.57 -1.45
CA ALA A 158 10.48 2.88 -2.09
C ALA A 158 10.52 4.02 -1.07
N PHE A 159 9.72 3.94 -0.01
CA PHE A 159 9.60 5.00 0.98
C PHE A 159 10.95 5.28 1.67
N GLY A 160 11.37 6.54 1.67
CA GLY A 160 12.65 6.99 2.22
C GLY A 160 13.87 6.77 1.29
N HIS A 161 13.72 6.07 0.17
CA HIS A 161 14.78 5.85 -0.83
C HIS A 161 14.56 6.68 -2.10
N ILE A 162 13.32 6.84 -2.52
CA ILE A 162 12.92 7.67 -3.67
C ILE A 162 11.77 8.59 -3.25
N PRO A 163 11.55 9.71 -3.96
CA PRO A 163 10.36 10.54 -3.76
C PRO A 163 9.09 9.70 -3.99
N LEU A 164 8.22 9.69 -3.00
CA LEU A 164 6.95 8.96 -3.04
C LEU A 164 5.83 9.91 -2.61
N GLU A 165 5.11 10.43 -3.58
CA GLU A 165 3.97 11.33 -3.37
C GLU A 165 2.71 10.66 -3.96
N PRO A 166 1.95 9.89 -3.15
CA PRO A 166 0.82 9.09 -3.66
C PRO A 166 -0.18 9.87 -4.48
N ASP A 167 -0.55 11.07 -4.06
CA ASP A 167 -1.52 11.92 -4.76
C ASP A 167 -1.01 12.35 -6.15
N ASN A 168 0.27 12.72 -6.26
CA ASN A 168 0.89 13.12 -7.53
C ASN A 168 1.07 11.91 -8.48
N LEU A 169 1.26 10.72 -7.92
CA LEU A 169 1.35 9.46 -8.68
C LEU A 169 -0.03 8.90 -9.02
N GLY A 170 -1.07 9.31 -8.30
CA GLY A 170 -2.43 8.81 -8.46
C GLY A 170 -2.65 7.45 -7.79
N ILE A 171 -1.95 7.18 -6.70
CA ILE A 171 -2.09 5.96 -5.91
C ILE A 171 -3.16 6.19 -4.83
N ASP A 172 -4.13 5.30 -4.73
CA ASP A 172 -5.22 5.41 -3.75
C ASP A 172 -4.86 4.80 -2.39
N LEU A 173 -4.11 3.69 -2.39
CA LEU A 173 -3.66 2.97 -1.21
C LEU A 173 -2.16 2.70 -1.31
N VAL A 174 -1.40 3.00 -0.25
CA VAL A 174 0.03 2.72 -0.20
C VAL A 174 0.40 2.03 1.11
N SER A 175 1.21 0.97 1.01
CA SER A 175 1.84 0.30 2.16
C SER A 175 3.31 0.66 2.22
N ILE A 176 3.79 1.10 3.40
CA ILE A 176 5.17 1.52 3.65
C ILE A 176 5.77 0.81 4.86
#